data_59020a0ec7395f36dcfdd904349d63ec
#
_entry.id   59020a0ec7395f36dcfdd904349d63ec
#
_cell.length_a   1.000
_cell.length_b   1.000
_cell.length_c   1.000
_cell.angle_alpha   90.00
_cell.angle_beta   90.00
_cell.angle_gamma   90.00
#
_symmetry.space_group_name_H-M   'P 1'
#
loop_
_entity.id
_entity.type
_entity.pdbx_description
1 polymer ?
#
loop_
_entity_poly.entity_id
_entity_poly.type
_entity_poly.pdbx_seq_one_letter_code
_entity_poly.pdbx_strand_id
1 'polypeptide(L)'
;MIKTFIKLIFICPFVFGNQIKVSAPKIILKNISFNLTFSGSFPKDNQYTLKVNNTNFFPEKQTAGEISFDKIKILENGEATFVLYQKSNKVFEMKKNIIPGWISVLPPFIAIGFSFATRSVVPSLFIAIWFGVWSISAFNPLNIISSLLNSFNIYILNTFINKDHAVLMLFTLMLGGMVG
;
A
#
# COMPACT_ATOMS: atom_id res chain seq x y z
N MET A 1 -38.48 31.79 28.40
CA MET A 1 -38.40 31.02 27.16
C MET A 1 -37.01 30.42 27.03
N ILE A 2 -36.82 29.27 27.63
CA ILE A 2 -35.54 28.54 27.63
C ILE A 2 -35.72 27.35 26.70
N LYS A 3 -35.08 27.41 25.53
CA LYS A 3 -35.03 26.29 24.57
C LYS A 3 -33.99 25.29 25.05
N THR A 4 -34.48 24.20 25.57
CA THR A 4 -33.72 23.02 25.97
C THR A 4 -33.17 22.34 24.69
N PHE A 5 -31.85 22.46 24.44
CA PHE A 5 -31.17 21.73 23.41
C PHE A 5 -30.95 20.28 23.95
N ILE A 6 -31.77 19.37 23.51
CA ILE A 6 -31.56 17.93 23.74
C ILE A 6 -30.40 17.50 22.84
N LYS A 7 -29.22 17.34 23.44
CA LYS A 7 -28.09 16.66 22.84
C LYS A 7 -28.46 15.18 22.68
N LEU A 8 -28.84 14.80 21.47
CA LEU A 8 -28.97 13.40 21.08
C LEU A 8 -27.58 12.80 21.06
N ILE A 9 -27.15 12.18 22.16
CA ILE A 9 -25.95 11.37 22.22
C ILE A 9 -26.25 10.12 21.41
N PHE A 10 -25.76 10.07 20.22
CA PHE A 10 -25.72 8.86 19.40
C PHE A 10 -24.74 7.89 20.09
N ILE A 11 -25.28 7.03 20.95
CA ILE A 11 -24.57 5.89 21.49
C ILE A 11 -24.41 4.93 20.31
N CYS A 12 -23.31 5.08 19.58
CA CYS A 12 -22.88 4.08 18.62
C CYS A 12 -22.63 2.79 19.42
N PRO A 13 -23.35 1.68 19.18
CA PRO A 13 -23.03 0.43 19.85
C PRO A 13 -21.60 0.08 19.45
N PHE A 14 -20.71 0.13 20.43
CA PHE A 14 -19.32 -0.28 20.31
C PHE A 14 -19.36 -1.81 20.13
N VAL A 15 -19.54 -2.23 18.88
CA VAL A 15 -19.37 -3.62 18.52
C VAL A 15 -17.89 -3.92 18.75
N PHE A 16 -17.59 -4.65 19.82
CA PHE A 16 -16.32 -5.31 20.05
C PHE A 16 -16.14 -6.38 18.97
N GLY A 17 -16.01 -5.97 17.73
CA GLY A 17 -15.48 -6.79 16.66
C GLY A 17 -13.97 -6.84 16.83
N ASN A 18 -13.42 -8.04 17.01
CA ASN A 18 -11.98 -8.30 16.94
C ASN A 18 -11.40 -7.54 15.74
N GLN A 19 -10.73 -6.41 16.00
CA GLN A 19 -10.11 -5.64 14.92
C GLN A 19 -8.89 -6.43 14.43
N ILE A 20 -9.09 -7.14 13.33
CA ILE A 20 -8.00 -7.82 12.65
C ILE A 20 -7.20 -6.75 11.90
N LYS A 21 -5.97 -6.52 12.35
CA LYS A 21 -4.99 -5.70 11.62
C LYS A 21 -4.28 -6.59 10.62
N VAL A 22 -4.24 -6.15 9.36
CA VAL A 22 -3.53 -6.86 8.30
C VAL A 22 -2.28 -6.06 7.91
N SER A 23 -1.13 -6.67 8.08
CA SER A 23 0.13 -6.16 7.55
C SER A 23 0.36 -6.83 6.20
N ALA A 24 0.11 -6.09 5.14
CA ALA A 24 0.29 -6.53 3.76
C ALA A 24 1.07 -5.46 2.99
N PRO A 25 1.88 -5.82 2.00
CA PRO A 25 2.51 -4.85 1.14
C PRO A 25 1.45 -3.98 0.44
N LYS A 26 1.75 -2.68 0.31
CA LYS A 26 0.85 -1.74 -0.39
C LYS A 26 0.62 -2.16 -1.84
N ILE A 27 1.63 -2.73 -2.46
CA ILE A 27 1.67 -3.15 -3.86
C ILE A 27 2.00 -4.64 -3.89
N ILE A 28 1.19 -5.41 -4.60
CA ILE A 28 1.43 -6.82 -4.86
C ILE A 28 1.80 -6.97 -6.33
N LEU A 29 2.98 -7.51 -6.57
CA LEU A 29 3.49 -7.75 -7.92
C LEU A 29 3.27 -9.20 -8.31
N LYS A 30 2.85 -9.41 -9.55
CA LYS A 30 2.71 -10.74 -10.12
C LYS A 30 4.03 -11.50 -10.08
N ASN A 31 3.96 -12.77 -9.73
CA ASN A 31 5.09 -13.71 -9.73
C ASN A 31 6.20 -13.39 -8.71
N ILE A 32 5.97 -12.43 -7.82
CA ILE A 32 6.88 -12.11 -6.71
C ILE A 32 6.25 -12.61 -5.41
N SER A 33 7.04 -13.33 -4.61
CA SER A 33 6.59 -13.81 -3.31
C SER A 33 6.55 -12.66 -2.30
N PHE A 34 5.51 -12.64 -1.48
CA PHE A 34 5.34 -11.68 -0.41
C PHE A 34 4.81 -12.38 0.84
N ASN A 35 4.97 -11.71 1.98
CA ASN A 35 4.47 -12.17 3.26
C ASN A 35 3.24 -11.38 3.65
N LEU A 36 2.31 -12.04 4.33
CA LEU A 36 1.07 -11.48 4.79
C LEU A 36 0.84 -11.87 6.23
N THR A 37 0.71 -10.88 7.10
CA THR A 37 0.55 -11.10 8.53
C THR A 37 -0.77 -10.54 9.01
N PHE A 38 -1.53 -11.35 9.73
CA PHE A 38 -2.76 -10.97 10.40
C PHE A 38 -2.49 -10.87 11.90
N SER A 39 -2.75 -9.71 12.49
CA SER A 39 -2.64 -9.50 13.94
C SER A 39 -4.03 -9.24 14.51
N GLY A 40 -4.37 -9.96 15.57
CA GLY A 40 -5.68 -9.89 16.21
C GLY A 40 -5.83 -10.96 17.30
N SER A 41 -7.04 -11.21 17.74
CA SER A 41 -7.32 -12.29 18.70
C SER A 41 -7.49 -13.62 17.97
N PHE A 42 -6.39 -14.33 17.74
CA PHE A 42 -6.40 -15.62 17.08
C PHE A 42 -6.08 -16.75 18.09
N PRO A 43 -7.03 -17.63 18.43
CA PRO A 43 -6.78 -18.80 19.24
C PRO A 43 -5.78 -19.75 18.53
N LYS A 44 -4.81 -20.25 19.29
CA LYS A 44 -3.74 -21.11 18.76
C LYS A 44 -4.23 -22.47 18.26
N ASP A 45 -5.34 -22.95 18.79
CA ASP A 45 -5.89 -24.29 18.51
C ASP A 45 -6.79 -24.34 17.26
N ASN A 46 -7.03 -23.22 16.61
CA ASN A 46 -7.88 -23.16 15.42
C ASN A 46 -7.03 -23.24 14.15
N GLN A 47 -7.54 -23.99 13.18
CA GLN A 47 -6.94 -24.03 11.86
C GLN A 47 -7.41 -22.83 11.04
N TYR A 48 -6.46 -22.08 10.50
CA TYR A 48 -6.70 -20.96 9.60
C TYR A 48 -6.21 -21.31 8.20
N THR A 49 -6.96 -20.89 7.21
CA THR A 49 -6.60 -21.08 5.81
C THR A 49 -6.83 -19.76 5.08
N LEU A 50 -5.81 -19.29 4.38
CA LEU A 50 -5.92 -18.13 3.51
C LEU A 50 -6.23 -18.60 2.10
N LYS A 51 -7.39 -18.23 1.60
CA LYS A 51 -7.76 -18.47 0.20
C LYS A 51 -7.48 -17.20 -0.60
N VAL A 52 -6.66 -17.33 -1.62
CA VAL A 52 -6.39 -16.26 -2.58
C VAL A 52 -6.92 -16.72 -3.94
N ASN A 53 -7.99 -16.09 -4.41
CA ASN A 53 -8.77 -16.54 -5.55
C ASN A 53 -9.15 -18.04 -5.39
N ASN A 54 -8.50 -18.93 -6.14
CA ASN A 54 -8.75 -20.37 -6.10
C ASN A 54 -7.65 -21.19 -5.41
N THR A 55 -6.62 -20.53 -4.88
CA THR A 55 -5.48 -21.21 -4.22
C THR A 55 -5.58 -21.06 -2.71
N ASN A 56 -5.38 -22.17 -1.99
CA ASN A 56 -5.36 -22.18 -0.54
C ASN A 56 -3.91 -22.16 -0.03
N PHE A 57 -3.65 -21.29 0.94
CA PHE A 57 -2.39 -21.18 1.64
C PHE A 57 -2.58 -21.50 3.12
N PHE A 58 -1.63 -22.22 3.69
CA PHE A 58 -1.62 -22.56 5.10
C PHE A 58 -0.63 -21.65 5.84
N PRO A 59 -0.89 -21.34 7.12
CA PRO A 59 0.01 -20.48 7.89
C PRO A 59 1.35 -21.18 8.13
N GLU A 60 2.45 -20.44 7.97
CA GLU A 60 3.78 -20.93 8.29
C GLU A 60 4.08 -20.73 9.78
N LYS A 61 3.57 -19.65 10.37
CA LYS A 61 3.66 -19.40 11.81
C LYS A 61 2.30 -18.99 12.35
N GLN A 62 1.90 -19.63 13.45
CA GLN A 62 0.70 -19.28 14.18
C GLN A 62 1.01 -19.11 15.64
N THR A 63 0.81 -17.90 16.15
CA THR A 63 0.99 -17.52 17.55
C THR A 63 -0.33 -16.99 18.09
N ALA A 64 -0.51 -17.00 19.40
CA ALA A 64 -1.66 -16.36 20.01
C ALA A 64 -1.63 -14.84 19.69
N GLY A 65 -2.51 -14.40 18.79
CA GLY A 65 -2.59 -13.01 18.35
C GLY A 65 -1.98 -12.69 16.99
N GLU A 66 -1.23 -13.61 16.35
CA GLU A 66 -0.61 -13.35 15.06
C GLU A 66 -0.55 -14.60 14.19
N ILE A 67 -0.92 -14.45 12.92
CA ILE A 67 -0.82 -15.51 11.91
C ILE A 67 -0.06 -14.96 10.72
N SER A 68 1.04 -15.63 10.34
CA SER A 68 1.81 -15.26 9.16
C SER A 68 1.72 -16.31 8.05
N PHE A 69 1.53 -15.82 6.86
CA PHE A 69 1.60 -16.58 5.63
C PHE A 69 2.79 -16.06 4.83
N ASP A 70 3.79 -16.89 4.64
CA ASP A 70 5.01 -16.51 3.95
C ASP A 70 5.03 -17.09 2.53
N LYS A 71 5.80 -16.46 1.65
CA LYS A 71 6.00 -16.91 0.26
C LYS A 71 4.73 -17.06 -0.57
N ILE A 72 3.71 -16.24 -0.31
CA ILE A 72 2.51 -16.20 -1.16
C ILE A 72 2.91 -15.69 -2.54
N LYS A 73 2.64 -16.48 -3.57
CA LYS A 73 2.94 -16.15 -4.96
C LYS A 73 1.66 -16.20 -5.78
N ILE A 74 1.37 -15.13 -6.49
CA ILE A 74 0.19 -15.01 -7.31
C ILE A 74 0.60 -14.93 -8.78
N LEU A 75 -0.01 -15.78 -9.60
CA LEU A 75 0.30 -15.89 -11.03
C LEU A 75 -0.71 -15.15 -11.92
N GLU A 76 -1.84 -14.75 -11.35
CA GLU A 76 -2.93 -14.07 -12.06
C GLU A 76 -2.72 -12.55 -12.05
N ASN A 77 -3.24 -11.88 -13.07
CA ASN A 77 -3.29 -10.42 -13.14
C ASN A 77 -4.68 -9.92 -12.73
N GLY A 78 -4.76 -8.70 -12.25
CA GLY A 78 -6.02 -8.03 -11.92
C GLY A 78 -6.34 -8.05 -10.44
N GLU A 79 -7.62 -8.07 -10.09
CA GLU A 79 -8.04 -8.09 -8.69
C GLU A 79 -7.87 -9.48 -8.08
N ALA A 80 -7.15 -9.57 -6.97
CA ALA A 80 -7.12 -10.76 -6.14
C ALA A 80 -7.94 -10.55 -4.88
N THR A 81 -8.78 -11.53 -4.58
CA THR A 81 -9.55 -11.58 -3.35
C THR A 81 -8.84 -12.49 -2.34
N PHE A 82 -8.49 -11.91 -1.22
CA PHE A 82 -7.87 -12.61 -0.09
C PHE A 82 -8.95 -12.85 0.96
N VAL A 83 -9.22 -14.11 1.25
CA VAL A 83 -10.22 -14.50 2.25
C VAL A 83 -9.57 -15.38 3.30
N LEU A 84 -9.59 -14.92 4.54
CA LEU A 84 -9.14 -15.71 5.67
C LEU A 84 -10.31 -16.53 6.20
N TYR A 85 -10.14 -17.84 6.22
CA TYR A 85 -11.10 -18.79 6.79
C TYR A 85 -10.57 -19.33 8.12
N GLN A 86 -11.49 -19.47 9.07
CA GLN A 86 -11.30 -20.20 10.33
C GLN A 86 -12.20 -21.43 10.28
N LYS A 87 -11.62 -22.62 10.13
CA LYS A 87 -12.35 -23.85 9.80
C LYS A 87 -13.13 -23.68 8.48
N SER A 88 -14.41 -23.41 8.52
CA SER A 88 -15.23 -23.13 7.32
C SER A 88 -15.86 -21.74 7.33
N ASN A 89 -15.65 -20.96 8.38
CA ASN A 89 -16.21 -19.63 8.52
C ASN A 89 -15.27 -18.56 7.95
N LYS A 90 -15.82 -17.66 7.15
CA LYS A 90 -15.11 -16.50 6.65
C LYS A 90 -14.91 -15.48 7.79
N VAL A 91 -13.66 -15.17 8.11
CA VAL A 91 -13.28 -14.25 9.19
C VAL A 91 -12.90 -12.88 8.66
N PHE A 92 -12.23 -12.84 7.51
CA PHE A 92 -11.75 -11.59 6.92
C PHE A 92 -11.72 -11.69 5.40
N GLU A 93 -12.01 -10.58 4.71
CA GLU A 93 -11.85 -10.46 3.26
C GLU A 93 -11.22 -9.13 2.91
N MET A 94 -10.29 -9.15 1.97
CA MET A 94 -9.76 -7.96 1.33
C MET A 94 -9.53 -8.20 -0.16
N LYS A 95 -9.69 -7.14 -0.94
CA LYS A 95 -9.35 -7.13 -2.37
C LYS A 95 -8.12 -6.28 -2.60
N LYS A 96 -7.20 -6.77 -3.42
CA LYS A 96 -6.02 -6.02 -3.83
C LYS A 96 -5.75 -6.19 -5.31
N ASN A 97 -5.33 -5.12 -5.95
CA ASN A 97 -4.90 -5.18 -7.35
C ASN A 97 -3.48 -5.73 -7.44
N ILE A 98 -3.31 -6.68 -8.34
CA ILE A 98 -2.02 -7.27 -8.69
C ILE A 98 -1.52 -6.60 -9.95
N ILE A 99 -0.34 -6.02 -9.84
CA ILE A 99 0.29 -5.30 -10.93
C ILE A 99 1.35 -6.20 -11.58
N PRO A 100 1.42 -6.27 -12.92
CA PRO A 100 2.51 -6.97 -13.59
C PRO A 100 3.87 -6.43 -13.16
N GLY A 101 4.80 -7.33 -12.82
CA GLY A 101 6.10 -6.94 -12.25
C GLY A 101 6.94 -6.03 -13.15
N TRP A 102 6.81 -6.15 -14.50
CA TRP A 102 7.55 -5.32 -15.44
C TRP A 102 7.17 -3.82 -15.39
N ILE A 103 5.96 -3.49 -14.90
CA ILE A 103 5.50 -2.09 -14.74
C ILE A 103 6.39 -1.34 -13.74
N SER A 104 6.98 -2.03 -12.77
CA SER A 104 7.89 -1.41 -11.79
C SER A 104 9.16 -0.82 -12.41
N VAL A 105 9.53 -1.29 -13.61
CA VAL A 105 10.73 -0.83 -14.32
C VAL A 105 10.44 0.41 -15.17
N LEU A 106 9.18 0.67 -15.50
CA LEU A 106 8.78 1.80 -16.34
C LEU A 106 9.14 3.18 -15.77
N PRO A 107 8.88 3.51 -14.47
CA PRO A 107 9.20 4.83 -13.94
C PRO A 107 10.68 5.23 -14.10
N PRO A 108 11.69 4.38 -13.80
CA PRO A 108 13.08 4.69 -14.06
C PRO A 108 13.39 4.92 -15.55
N PHE A 109 12.82 4.11 -16.44
CA PHE A 109 13.01 4.30 -17.88
C PHE A 109 12.40 5.60 -18.37
N ILE A 110 11.23 5.98 -17.87
CA ILE A 110 10.58 7.26 -18.16
C ILE A 110 11.47 8.40 -17.68
N ALA A 111 12.00 8.33 -16.44
CA ALA A 111 12.89 9.36 -15.91
C ALA A 111 14.10 9.59 -16.80
N ILE A 112 14.77 8.53 -17.20
CA ILE A 112 15.96 8.59 -18.06
C ILE A 112 15.58 9.12 -19.46
N GLY A 113 14.56 8.56 -20.10
CA GLY A 113 14.13 8.94 -21.45
C GLY A 113 13.72 10.41 -21.52
N PHE A 114 12.91 10.88 -20.58
CA PHE A 114 12.52 12.29 -20.52
C PHE A 114 13.69 13.21 -20.17
N SER A 115 14.62 12.76 -19.32
CA SER A 115 15.81 13.54 -18.99
C SER A 115 16.66 13.82 -20.23
N PHE A 116 16.83 12.84 -21.12
CA PHE A 116 17.50 13.04 -22.40
C PHE A 116 16.72 13.97 -23.34
N ALA A 117 15.39 13.82 -23.39
CA ALA A 117 14.54 14.63 -24.28
C ALA A 117 14.47 16.09 -23.83
N THR A 118 14.31 16.35 -22.53
CA THR A 118 14.12 17.70 -21.98
C THR A 118 15.43 18.37 -21.56
N ARG A 119 16.54 17.64 -21.55
CA ARG A 119 17.82 18.09 -20.98
C ARG A 119 17.72 18.60 -19.55
N SER A 120 16.69 18.18 -18.83
CA SER A 120 16.40 18.60 -17.46
C SER A 120 15.98 17.41 -16.64
N VAL A 121 16.68 17.16 -15.53
CA VAL A 121 16.48 15.99 -14.67
C VAL A 121 15.23 16.16 -13.77
N VAL A 122 15.02 17.35 -13.21
CA VAL A 122 13.96 17.62 -12.23
C VAL A 122 12.55 17.36 -12.77
N PRO A 123 12.13 17.93 -13.92
CA PRO A 123 10.80 17.64 -14.46
C PRO A 123 10.66 16.19 -14.90
N SER A 124 11.74 15.55 -15.35
CA SER A 124 11.73 14.14 -15.76
C SER A 124 11.47 13.21 -14.58
N LEU A 125 12.11 13.46 -13.46
CA LEU A 125 11.85 12.72 -12.20
C LEU A 125 10.42 12.91 -11.72
N PHE A 126 9.89 14.14 -11.80
CA PHE A 126 8.52 14.42 -11.40
C PHE A 126 7.50 13.63 -12.25
N ILE A 127 7.69 13.61 -13.57
CA ILE A 127 6.84 12.84 -14.50
C ILE A 127 6.94 11.33 -14.19
N ALA A 128 8.15 10.83 -13.90
CA ALA A 128 8.35 9.43 -13.57
C ALA A 128 7.65 9.03 -12.27
N ILE A 129 7.73 9.87 -11.22
CA ILE A 129 7.03 9.65 -9.95
C ILE A 129 5.52 9.66 -10.17
N TRP A 130 5.02 10.65 -10.88
CA TRP A 130 3.60 10.75 -11.21
C TRP A 130 3.10 9.52 -11.97
N PHE A 131 3.82 9.09 -12.99
CA PHE A 131 3.50 7.86 -13.72
C PHE A 131 3.51 6.63 -12.83
N GLY A 132 4.48 6.52 -11.92
CA GLY A 132 4.55 5.45 -10.93
C GLY A 132 3.32 5.42 -10.03
N VAL A 133 2.89 6.57 -9.51
CA VAL A 133 1.69 6.66 -8.66
C VAL A 133 0.43 6.32 -9.44
N TRP A 134 0.32 6.75 -10.68
CA TRP A 134 -0.81 6.40 -11.55
C TRP A 134 -0.85 4.90 -11.86
N SER A 135 0.30 4.27 -12.10
CA SER A 135 0.40 2.81 -12.29
C SER A 135 -0.13 2.02 -11.11
N ILE A 136 0.13 2.48 -9.87
CA ILE A 136 -0.38 1.85 -8.65
C ILE A 136 -1.90 1.95 -8.56
N SER A 137 -2.51 2.98 -9.15
CA SER A 137 -3.96 3.17 -9.22
C SER A 137 -4.65 2.35 -10.33
N ALA A 138 -4.01 1.26 -10.79
CA ALA A 138 -4.50 0.36 -11.83
C ALA A 138 -4.82 1.06 -13.17
N PHE A 139 -4.07 2.11 -13.53
CA PHE A 139 -4.23 2.90 -14.75
C PHE A 139 -5.65 3.49 -14.95
N ASN A 140 -6.40 3.69 -13.88
CA ASN A 140 -7.72 4.29 -13.99
C ASN A 140 -7.61 5.75 -14.49
N PRO A 141 -8.22 6.10 -15.65
CA PRO A 141 -8.08 7.44 -16.24
C PRO A 141 -8.65 8.54 -15.34
N LEU A 142 -9.67 8.24 -14.55
CA LEU A 142 -10.27 9.21 -13.62
C LEU A 142 -9.31 9.59 -12.47
N ASN A 143 -8.31 8.75 -12.21
CA ASN A 143 -7.35 8.99 -11.14
C ASN A 143 -6.06 9.70 -11.61
N ILE A 144 -5.96 10.15 -12.85
CA ILE A 144 -4.77 10.83 -13.37
C ILE A 144 -4.48 12.09 -12.56
N ILE A 145 -5.49 12.93 -12.34
CA ILE A 145 -5.36 14.19 -11.58
C ILE A 145 -5.13 13.90 -10.10
N SER A 146 -5.88 12.95 -9.54
CA SER A 146 -5.69 12.52 -8.14
C SER A 146 -4.30 11.96 -7.91
N SER A 147 -3.75 11.21 -8.86
CA SER A 147 -2.40 10.67 -8.80
C SER A 147 -1.34 11.77 -8.84
N LEU A 148 -1.58 12.83 -9.61
CA LEU A 148 -0.72 14.00 -9.64
C LEU A 148 -0.66 14.71 -8.28
N LEU A 149 -1.82 14.98 -7.68
CA LEU A 149 -1.92 15.60 -6.36
C LEU A 149 -1.33 14.70 -5.28
N ASN A 150 -1.56 13.40 -5.34
CA ASN A 150 -1.00 12.43 -4.42
C ASN A 150 0.53 12.31 -4.56
N SER A 151 1.06 12.44 -5.78
CA SER A 151 2.52 12.47 -6.01
C SER A 151 3.16 13.63 -5.26
N PHE A 152 2.52 14.79 -5.30
CA PHE A 152 3.01 15.97 -4.60
C PHE A 152 2.87 15.82 -3.08
N ASN A 153 1.69 15.50 -2.62
CA ASN A 153 1.34 15.53 -1.20
C ASN A 153 1.92 14.34 -0.42
N ILE A 154 1.80 13.12 -0.95
CA ILE A 154 2.19 11.91 -0.21
C ILE A 154 3.67 11.60 -0.40
N TYR A 155 4.20 11.73 -1.62
CA TYR A 155 5.57 11.28 -1.89
C TYR A 155 6.60 12.41 -1.72
N ILE A 156 6.33 13.60 -2.27
CA ILE A 156 7.30 14.70 -2.20
C ILE A 156 7.28 15.34 -0.81
N LEU A 157 6.13 15.75 -0.31
CA LEU A 157 6.01 16.37 1.02
C LEU A 157 6.48 15.46 2.15
N ASN A 158 6.09 14.18 2.16
CA ASN A 158 6.53 13.25 3.19
C ASN A 158 8.05 13.01 3.17
N THR A 159 8.68 13.11 2.00
CA THR A 159 10.14 13.03 1.89
C THR A 159 10.81 14.24 2.54
N PHE A 160 10.26 15.45 2.41
CA PHE A 160 10.75 16.64 3.07
C PHE A 160 10.53 16.64 4.59
N ILE A 161 9.43 16.05 5.05
CA ILE A 161 9.11 15.99 6.48
C ILE A 161 9.99 14.95 7.20
N ASN A 162 10.45 13.92 6.49
CA ASN A 162 11.32 12.92 7.08
C ASN A 162 12.70 13.54 7.38
N LYS A 163 13.10 13.53 8.66
CA LYS A 163 14.32 14.17 9.16
C LYS A 163 15.57 13.68 8.42
N ASP A 164 15.69 12.39 8.17
CA ASP A 164 16.87 11.81 7.53
C ASP A 164 17.00 12.25 6.06
N HIS A 165 15.90 12.29 5.34
CA HIS A 165 15.86 12.78 3.97
C HIS A 165 16.06 14.30 3.88
N ALA A 166 15.49 15.06 4.82
CA ALA A 166 15.64 16.50 4.88
C ALA A 166 17.11 16.91 5.11
N VAL A 167 17.83 16.22 5.99
CA VAL A 167 19.25 16.45 6.24
C VAL A 167 20.10 16.19 4.98
N LEU A 168 19.84 15.08 4.27
CA LEU A 168 20.53 14.76 3.02
C LEU A 168 20.25 15.81 1.93
N MET A 169 19.00 16.27 1.81
CA MET A 169 18.62 17.32 0.86
C MET A 169 19.32 18.64 1.17
N LEU A 170 19.34 19.04 2.45
CA LEU A 170 20.01 20.26 2.89
C LEU A 170 21.51 20.19 2.59
N PHE A 171 22.15 19.07 2.91
CA PHE A 171 23.56 18.84 2.61
C PHE A 171 23.86 18.93 1.11
N THR A 172 23.03 18.31 0.29
CA THR A 172 23.18 18.34 -1.17
C THR A 172 23.01 19.77 -1.72
N LEU A 173 22.03 20.52 -1.20
CA LEU A 173 21.82 21.93 -1.57
C LEU A 173 23.00 22.81 -1.17
N MET A 174 23.54 22.61 0.04
CA MET A 174 24.72 23.35 0.49
C MET A 174 25.96 23.06 -0.37
N LEU A 175 26.20 21.80 -0.69
CA LEU A 175 27.29 21.42 -1.61
C LEU A 175 27.07 22.00 -3.00
N GLY A 176 25.86 21.91 -3.56
CA GLY A 176 25.54 22.50 -4.86
C GLY A 176 25.72 24.01 -4.89
N GLY A 177 25.33 24.71 -3.81
CA GLY A 177 25.53 26.15 -3.68
C GLY A 177 27.00 26.58 -3.46
N MET A 178 27.87 25.68 -3.01
CA MET A 178 29.31 25.97 -2.89
C MET A 178 30.07 25.75 -4.21
N VAL A 179 29.57 24.90 -5.09
CA VAL A 179 30.23 24.53 -6.35
C VAL A 179 29.72 25.35 -7.53
N GLY A 180 28.52 25.94 -7.45
CA GLY A 180 27.91 26.81 -8.45
C GLY A 180 28.21 28.27 -8.17
#